data_75230a645e1c83939bb830306cfc4811
#
_entry.id   75230a645e1c83939bb830306cfc4811
#
_cell.length_a   1.000
_cell.length_b   1.000
_cell.length_c   1.000
_cell.angle_alpha   90.00
_cell.angle_beta   90.00
_cell.angle_gamma   90.00
#
_symmetry.space_group_name_H-M   'P 1'
#
loop_
_entity.id
_entity.type
_entity.pdbx_description
1 polymer ?
#
loop_
_entity_poly.entity_id
_entity_poly.type
_entity_poly.pdbx_seq_one_letter_code
_entity_poly.pdbx_strand_id
1 'polypeptide(L)'
;QRQMCIRDSLGRYRAMKEMTSFELKPNQVGILFILECKGKLSQKELAAKIGVTPPSMTVALRKLEEQGFIVREPDEEDQRVVRICLSEKGKDCIEEIHRSMDGMEELVYRGMSHEEMLLFRRLLLEARNNLMI
;
A
#
# COMPACT_ATOMS: atom_id res chain seq x y z
N GLN A 1 0.54 -9.06 11.24
CA GLN A 1 -0.32 -7.86 11.30
C GLN A 1 0.30 -6.72 12.09
N ARG A 2 0.93 -7.01 13.24
CA ARG A 2 1.62 -5.98 14.03
C ARG A 2 2.83 -5.40 13.27
N GLN A 3 3.54 -6.21 12.52
CA GLN A 3 4.64 -5.77 11.67
C GLN A 3 4.14 -4.85 10.55
N MET A 4 2.99 -5.17 9.93
CA MET A 4 2.39 -4.33 8.90
C MET A 4 1.99 -2.95 9.44
N CYS A 5 1.47 -2.87 10.66
CA CYS A 5 1.06 -1.59 11.24
C CYS A 5 2.23 -0.64 11.50
N ILE A 6 3.40 -1.17 11.85
CA ILE A 6 4.59 -0.37 12.10
C ILE A 6 5.26 -0.01 10.78
N ARG A 7 5.29 -0.94 9.85
CA ARG A 7 5.66 -0.64 8.48
C ARG A 7 4.78 0.48 7.94
N ASP A 8 3.46 0.43 8.19
CA ASP A 8 2.53 1.48 7.82
C ASP A 8 2.92 2.84 8.39
N SER A 9 3.27 2.92 9.67
CA SER A 9 3.53 4.19 10.33
C SER A 9 4.89 4.79 9.96
N LEU A 10 5.94 3.98 9.93
CA LEU A 10 7.31 4.42 9.62
C LEU A 10 7.59 4.39 8.12
N GLY A 11 7.07 3.38 7.44
CA GLY A 11 7.26 3.21 6.00
C GLY A 11 6.52 4.23 5.16
N ARG A 12 5.39 4.77 5.66
CA ARG A 12 4.63 5.80 4.93
C ARG A 12 5.46 7.02 4.58
N TYR A 13 6.29 7.47 5.52
CA TYR A 13 7.14 8.64 5.27
C TYR A 13 8.18 8.36 4.19
N ARG A 14 8.79 7.17 4.22
CA ARG A 14 9.78 6.77 3.22
C ARG A 14 9.12 6.44 1.88
N ALA A 15 7.99 5.76 1.91
CA ALA A 15 7.20 5.46 0.72
C ALA A 15 6.75 6.75 0.02
N MET A 16 6.43 7.81 0.77
CA MET A 16 6.12 9.11 0.21
C MET A 16 7.29 9.71 -0.58
N LYS A 17 8.53 9.49 -0.15
CA LYS A 17 9.72 9.92 -0.89
C LYS A 17 9.94 9.07 -2.15
N GLU A 18 9.74 7.77 -2.03
CA GLU A 18 9.84 6.85 -3.18
C GLU A 18 8.73 7.10 -4.20
N MET A 19 7.54 7.49 -3.73
CA MET A 19 6.43 7.87 -4.60
C MET A 19 6.79 9.01 -5.55
N THR A 20 7.66 9.90 -5.14
CA THR A 20 8.14 11.00 -6.00
C THR A 20 8.90 10.44 -7.20
N SER A 21 9.66 9.35 -7.01
CA SER A 21 10.39 8.67 -8.10
C SER A 21 9.47 8.01 -9.10
N PHE A 22 8.31 7.49 -8.65
CA PHE A 22 7.34 6.81 -9.50
C PHE A 22 6.18 7.70 -9.94
N GLU A 23 6.18 8.97 -9.52
CA GLU A 23 5.09 9.93 -9.78
C GLU A 23 3.74 9.43 -9.27
N LEU A 24 3.74 8.68 -8.17
CA LEU A 24 2.54 8.13 -7.56
C LEU A 24 2.09 8.94 -6.35
N LYS A 25 0.79 9.10 -6.21
CA LYS A 25 0.17 9.71 -5.03
C LYS A 25 -0.07 8.67 -3.94
N PRO A 26 -0.21 9.08 -2.65
CA PRO A 26 -0.42 8.13 -1.55
C PRO A 26 -1.57 7.14 -1.78
N ASN A 27 -2.70 7.59 -2.27
CA ASN A 27 -3.85 6.72 -2.53
C ASN A 27 -3.58 5.71 -3.63
N GLN A 28 -2.78 6.06 -4.63
CA GLN A 28 -2.38 5.15 -5.70
C GLN A 28 -1.49 4.03 -5.16
N VAL A 29 -0.53 4.37 -4.31
CA VAL A 29 0.32 3.37 -3.64
C VAL A 29 -0.52 2.46 -2.75
N GLY A 30 -1.49 3.02 -2.03
CA GLY A 30 -2.44 2.26 -1.21
C GLY A 30 -3.22 1.22 -2.03
N ILE A 31 -3.65 1.59 -3.23
CA ILE A 31 -4.33 0.68 -4.15
C ILE A 31 -3.40 -0.49 -4.52
N LEU A 32 -2.16 -0.20 -4.89
CA LEU A 32 -1.19 -1.23 -5.26
C LEU A 32 -0.92 -2.20 -4.11
N PHE A 33 -0.79 -1.71 -2.88
CA PHE A 33 -0.60 -2.55 -1.70
C PHE A 33 -1.81 -3.47 -1.44
N ILE A 34 -3.01 -2.96 -1.60
CA ILE A 34 -4.23 -3.76 -1.39
C ILE A 34 -4.34 -4.84 -2.46
N LEU A 35 -4.04 -4.52 -3.71
CA LEU A 35 -4.05 -5.49 -4.80
C LEU A 35 -2.99 -6.58 -4.59
N GLU A 36 -1.84 -6.23 -4.05
CA GLU A 36 -0.82 -7.23 -3.70
C GLU A 36 -1.33 -8.19 -2.63
N CYS A 37 -1.98 -7.67 -1.59
CA CYS A 37 -2.45 -8.48 -0.47
C CYS A 37 -3.69 -9.31 -0.80
N LYS A 38 -4.62 -8.75 -1.56
CA LYS A 38 -5.94 -9.34 -1.78
C LYS A 38 -6.11 -9.95 -3.17
N GLY A 39 -5.20 -9.67 -4.09
CA GLY A 39 -5.31 -10.15 -5.45
C GLY A 39 -6.27 -9.32 -6.29
N LYS A 40 -7.13 -9.98 -7.05
CA LYS A 40 -8.04 -9.31 -7.98
C LYS A 40 -9.28 -8.80 -7.24
N LEU A 41 -9.54 -7.50 -7.36
CA LEU A 41 -10.68 -6.84 -6.71
C LEU A 41 -11.46 -6.00 -7.70
N SER A 42 -12.76 -5.82 -7.46
CA SER A 42 -13.57 -4.87 -8.20
C SER A 42 -13.28 -3.44 -7.72
N GLN A 43 -13.65 -2.46 -8.54
CA GLN A 43 -13.49 -1.04 -8.18
C GLN A 43 -14.25 -0.69 -6.89
N LYS A 44 -15.44 -1.26 -6.73
CA LYS A 44 -16.27 -1.06 -5.53
C LYS A 44 -15.59 -1.61 -4.27
N GLU A 45 -15.01 -2.80 -4.37
CA GLU A 45 -14.28 -3.41 -3.25
C GLU A 45 -13.06 -2.59 -2.87
N LEU A 46 -12.31 -2.08 -3.87
CA LEU A 46 -11.16 -1.22 -3.64
C LEU A 46 -11.55 0.08 -2.95
N ALA A 47 -12.60 0.74 -3.43
CA ALA A 47 -13.09 1.98 -2.84
C ALA A 47 -13.48 1.79 -1.38
N ALA A 48 -14.17 0.71 -1.07
CA ALA A 48 -14.58 0.38 0.29
C ALA A 48 -13.37 0.16 1.21
N LYS A 49 -12.34 -0.53 0.73
CA LYS A 49 -11.14 -0.84 1.53
C LYS A 49 -10.27 0.39 1.80
N ILE A 50 -10.18 1.29 0.82
CA ILE A 50 -9.34 2.49 0.94
C ILE A 50 -10.09 3.62 1.64
N GLY A 51 -11.42 3.63 1.54
CA GLY A 51 -12.25 4.65 2.15
C GLY A 51 -12.27 5.96 1.36
N VAL A 52 -12.16 5.88 0.04
CA VAL A 52 -12.26 7.05 -0.85
C VAL A 52 -13.59 7.03 -1.60
N THR A 53 -13.98 8.19 -2.12
CA THR A 53 -15.21 8.30 -2.90
C THR A 53 -15.06 7.60 -4.25
N PRO A 54 -16.17 7.10 -4.85
CA PRO A 54 -16.12 6.48 -6.18
C PRO A 54 -15.47 7.34 -7.26
N PRO A 55 -15.75 8.65 -7.37
CA PRO A 55 -15.05 9.50 -8.34
C PRO A 55 -13.54 9.57 -8.13
N SER A 56 -13.09 9.67 -6.88
CA SER A 56 -11.65 9.67 -6.56
C SER A 56 -10.99 8.35 -6.95
N MET A 57 -11.67 7.24 -6.70
CA MET A 57 -11.18 5.91 -7.10
C MET A 57 -11.06 5.81 -8.61
N THR A 58 -12.06 6.29 -9.35
CA THR A 58 -12.04 6.27 -10.82
C THR A 58 -10.82 7.02 -11.38
N VAL A 59 -10.52 8.19 -10.82
CA VAL A 59 -9.37 9.01 -11.25
C VAL A 59 -8.05 8.29 -10.94
N ALA A 60 -7.92 7.75 -9.73
CA ALA A 60 -6.71 7.05 -9.31
C ALA A 60 -6.44 5.80 -10.16
N LEU A 61 -7.48 5.01 -10.43
CA LEU A 61 -7.37 3.80 -11.25
C LEU A 61 -7.01 4.13 -12.69
N ARG A 62 -7.59 5.18 -13.25
CA ARG A 62 -7.26 5.61 -14.62
C ARG A 62 -5.78 5.95 -14.73
N LYS A 63 -5.23 6.69 -13.78
CA LYS A 63 -3.81 7.04 -13.77
C LYS A 63 -2.93 5.81 -13.66
N LEU A 64 -3.25 4.89 -12.76
CA LEU A 64 -2.50 3.65 -12.60
C LEU A 64 -2.54 2.78 -13.85
N GLU A 65 -3.67 2.74 -14.53
CA GLU A 65 -3.85 1.99 -15.77
C GLU A 65 -3.02 2.63 -16.90
N GLU A 66 -3.08 3.95 -17.03
CA GLU A 66 -2.30 4.70 -18.03
C GLU A 66 -0.80 4.53 -17.82
N GLN A 67 -0.36 4.48 -16.58
CA GLN A 67 1.05 4.27 -16.23
C GLN A 67 1.47 2.79 -16.33
N GLY A 68 0.52 1.89 -16.55
CA GLY A 68 0.79 0.47 -16.74
C GLY A 68 0.98 -0.33 -15.46
N PHE A 69 0.59 0.20 -14.31
CA PHE A 69 0.74 -0.50 -13.03
C PHE A 69 -0.39 -1.50 -12.73
N ILE A 70 -1.55 -1.31 -13.34
CA ILE A 70 -2.70 -2.20 -13.16
C ILE A 70 -3.28 -2.58 -14.51
N VAL A 71 -3.99 -3.71 -14.52
CA VAL A 71 -4.77 -4.17 -15.67
C VAL A 71 -6.18 -4.52 -15.21
N ARG A 72 -7.13 -4.45 -16.13
CA ARG A 72 -8.52 -4.82 -15.91
C ARG A 72 -8.80 -6.13 -16.61
N GLU A 73 -9.47 -7.03 -15.92
CA GLU A 73 -9.85 -8.33 -16.44
C GLU A 73 -11.32 -8.62 -16.12
N PRO A 74 -12.05 -9.32 -17.01
CA PRO A 74 -13.38 -9.78 -16.64
C PRO A 74 -13.26 -10.85 -15.55
N ASP A 75 -14.26 -10.90 -14.66
CA ASP A 75 -14.34 -11.94 -13.65
C ASP A 75 -14.55 -13.30 -14.30
N GLU A 76 -13.92 -14.34 -13.76
CA GLU A 76 -14.00 -15.70 -14.31
C GLU A 76 -15.43 -16.27 -14.22
N GLU A 77 -16.15 -15.94 -13.17
CA GLU A 77 -17.51 -16.46 -12.93
C GLU A 77 -18.59 -15.57 -13.53
N ASP A 78 -18.38 -14.24 -13.56
CA ASP A 78 -19.35 -13.28 -14.09
C ASP A 78 -18.64 -12.22 -14.92
N GLN A 79 -18.67 -12.36 -16.24
CA GLN A 79 -17.99 -11.46 -17.17
C GLN A 79 -18.51 -10.02 -17.16
N ARG A 80 -19.65 -9.77 -16.50
CA ARG A 80 -20.16 -8.42 -16.32
C ARG A 80 -19.39 -7.65 -15.24
N VAL A 81 -18.67 -8.35 -14.37
CA VAL A 81 -17.86 -7.78 -13.31
C VAL A 81 -16.43 -7.63 -13.81
N VAL A 82 -15.87 -6.43 -13.68
CA VAL A 82 -14.47 -6.16 -14.03
C VAL A 82 -13.63 -6.22 -12.77
N ARG A 83 -12.57 -7.03 -12.82
CA ARG A 83 -11.59 -7.17 -11.75
C ARG A 83 -10.34 -6.36 -12.09
N ILE A 84 -9.74 -5.76 -11.07
CA ILE A 84 -8.52 -4.97 -11.19
C ILE A 84 -7.41 -5.77 -10.52
N CYS A 85 -6.26 -5.89 -11.18
CA CYS A 85 -5.12 -6.59 -10.64
C CYS A 85 -3.82 -5.90 -11.03
N LEU A 86 -2.74 -6.24 -10.34
CA LEU A 86 -1.42 -5.69 -10.64
C LEU A 86 -0.90 -6.24 -11.96
N SER A 87 -0.32 -5.37 -12.78
CA SER A 87 0.51 -5.78 -13.92
C SER A 87 1.88 -6.22 -13.41
N GLU A 88 2.72 -6.76 -14.30
CA GLU A 88 4.11 -7.07 -13.94
C GLU A 88 4.86 -5.82 -13.47
N LYS A 89 4.64 -4.70 -14.14
CA LYS A 89 5.21 -3.41 -13.73
C LYS A 89 4.72 -3.00 -12.33
N GLY A 90 3.45 -3.23 -12.03
CA GLY A 90 2.87 -2.96 -10.72
C GLY A 90 3.49 -3.82 -9.63
N LYS A 91 3.70 -5.10 -9.91
CA LYS A 91 4.37 -6.04 -8.98
C LYS A 91 5.79 -5.62 -8.70
N ASP A 92 6.54 -5.25 -9.74
CA ASP A 92 7.92 -4.79 -9.61
C ASP A 92 8.01 -3.50 -8.80
N CYS A 93 7.09 -2.58 -9.03
CA CYS A 93 7.00 -1.32 -8.30
C CYS A 93 6.79 -1.56 -6.81
N ILE A 94 5.85 -2.45 -6.47
CA ILE A 94 5.56 -2.80 -5.07
C ILE A 94 6.75 -3.49 -4.41
N GLU A 95 7.46 -4.34 -5.13
CA GLU A 95 8.68 -4.98 -4.63
C GLU A 95 9.76 -3.95 -4.28
N GLU A 96 9.97 -2.96 -5.14
CA GLU A 96 10.92 -1.87 -4.87
C GLU A 96 10.52 -1.07 -3.63
N ILE A 97 9.22 -0.77 -3.48
CA ILE A 97 8.72 -0.06 -2.31
C ILE A 97 8.94 -0.88 -1.05
N HIS A 98 8.68 -2.18 -1.10
CA HIS A 98 8.93 -3.08 0.04
C HIS A 98 10.41 -3.10 0.43
N ARG A 99 11.31 -3.16 -0.54
CA ARG A 99 12.77 -3.12 -0.28
C ARG A 99 13.19 -1.82 0.38
N SER A 100 12.63 -0.70 -0.07
CA SER A 100 12.88 0.60 0.55
C SER A 100 12.39 0.65 2.00
N MET A 101 11.21 0.08 2.26
CA MET A 101 10.64 -0.01 3.61
C MET A 101 11.48 -0.91 4.51
N ASP A 102 11.96 -2.04 4.01
CA ASP A 102 12.83 -2.96 4.76
C ASP A 102 14.16 -2.28 5.12
N GLY A 103 14.75 -1.56 4.18
CA GLY A 103 15.96 -0.78 4.45
C GLY A 103 15.75 0.29 5.52
N MET A 104 14.59 0.91 5.54
CA MET A 104 14.21 1.86 6.58
C MET A 104 14.06 1.19 7.94
N GLU A 105 13.43 0.02 7.98
CA GLU A 105 13.29 -0.76 9.21
C GLU A 105 14.65 -1.09 9.82
N GLU A 106 15.61 -1.53 9.02
CA GLU A 106 16.96 -1.81 9.47
C GLU A 106 17.63 -0.58 10.07
N LEU A 107 17.45 0.59 9.43
CA LEU A 107 18.02 1.85 9.94
C LEU A 107 17.39 2.25 11.27
N VAL A 108 16.07 2.14 11.38
CA VAL A 108 15.34 2.54 12.58
C VAL A 108 15.73 1.69 13.79
N TYR A 109 15.88 0.38 13.58
CA TYR A 109 16.15 -0.55 14.67
C TYR A 109 17.65 -0.79 14.93
N ARG A 110 18.52 -0.13 14.18
CA ARG A 110 19.97 -0.29 14.35
C ARG A 110 20.40 0.11 15.75
N GLY A 111 21.10 -0.79 16.43
CA GLY A 111 21.58 -0.56 17.79
C GLY A 111 20.57 -0.84 18.89
N MET A 112 19.36 -1.26 18.54
CA MET A 112 18.35 -1.64 19.54
C MET A 112 18.44 -3.14 19.86
N SER A 113 18.24 -3.48 21.14
CA SER A 113 18.06 -4.87 21.54
C SER A 113 16.68 -5.36 21.05
N HIS A 114 16.47 -6.67 21.11
CA HIS A 114 15.16 -7.24 20.72
C HIS A 114 14.03 -6.67 21.60
N GLU A 115 14.26 -6.57 22.90
CA GLU A 115 13.29 -6.04 23.85
C GLU A 115 12.99 -4.56 23.59
N GLU A 116 14.02 -3.78 23.30
CA GLU A 116 13.86 -2.35 22.95
C GLU A 116 13.07 -2.17 21.67
N MET A 117 13.31 -3.02 20.67
CA MET A 117 12.58 -3.00 19.43
C MET A 117 11.08 -3.30 19.65
N LEU A 118 10.77 -4.29 20.47
CA LEU A 118 9.39 -4.65 20.80
C LEU A 118 8.68 -3.51 21.54
N LEU A 119 9.37 -2.87 22.49
CA LEU A 119 8.82 -1.74 23.23
C LEU A 119 8.58 -0.54 22.31
N PHE A 120 9.53 -0.24 21.44
CA PHE A 120 9.40 0.84 20.46
C PHE A 120 8.18 0.63 19.57
N ARG A 121 7.99 -0.59 19.07
CA ARG A 121 6.81 -0.98 18.29
C ARG A 121 5.51 -0.72 19.03
N ARG A 122 5.44 -1.16 20.28
CA ARG A 122 4.25 -0.98 21.13
C ARG A 122 3.93 0.51 21.31
N LEU A 123 4.94 1.31 21.60
CA LEU A 123 4.76 2.74 21.82
C LEU A 123 4.31 3.47 20.56
N LEU A 124 4.84 3.08 19.39
CA LEU A 124 4.38 3.64 18.11
C LEU A 124 2.91 3.32 17.84
N LEU A 125 2.49 2.10 18.13
CA LEU A 125 1.09 1.70 17.97
C LEU A 125 0.18 2.49 18.90
N GLU A 126 0.61 2.72 20.12
CA GLU A 126 -0.13 3.53 21.09
C GLU A 126 -0.27 4.97 20.59
N ALA A 127 0.82 5.56 20.13
CA ALA A 127 0.81 6.92 19.59
C ALA A 127 -0.13 7.02 18.37
N ARG A 128 -0.08 6.05 17.47
CA ARG A 128 -0.97 6.01 16.32
C ARG A 128 -2.44 5.93 16.75
N ASN A 129 -2.74 5.05 17.68
CA ASN A 129 -4.11 4.87 18.16
C ASN A 129 -4.65 6.16 18.78
N ASN A 130 -3.81 6.87 19.53
CA ASN A 130 -4.19 8.15 20.14
C ASN A 130 -4.50 9.22 19.08
N LEU A 131 -3.82 9.17 17.95
CA LEU A 131 -4.04 10.14 16.86
C LEU A 131 -5.28 9.82 16.01
N MET A 132 -5.80 8.61 16.09
CA MET A 132 -6.93 8.16 15.28
C MET A 132 -8.29 8.26 15.98
N ILE A 133 -8.36 8.92 17.12
CA ILE A 133 -9.61 9.17 17.84
C ILE A 133 -10.39 10.32 17.22
#